data_ea179aa4200fb2a1e53e579e429aa418
#
_entry.id   ea179aa4200fb2a1e53e579e429aa418
#
_cell.length_a   1.000
_cell.length_b   1.000
_cell.length_c   1.000
_cell.angle_alpha   90.00
_cell.angle_beta   90.00
_cell.angle_gamma   90.00
#
_symmetry.space_group_name_H-M   'P 1'
#
loop_
_entity.id
_entity.type
_entity.pdbx_description
1 polymer ?
#
loop_
_entity_poly.entity_id
_entity_poly.type
_entity_poly.pdbx_seq_one_letter_code
_entity_poly.pdbx_strand_id
1 'polypeptide(L)'
;NMPLDALKPLKLRRLGRRHAAERVIVQDSPRGEKMYWIGGAGAAKDDAEGTDFHATAQGHVSMTPLKVDLTDHDNLGYWAQTAARMQAFVAVEGVR
;
A
#
# COMPACT_ATOMS: atom_id res chain seq x y z
N ASN A 1 -19.07 3.92 5.67
CA ASN A 1 -19.82 4.97 6.38
C ASN A 1 -20.70 4.37 7.47
N MET A 2 -20.66 4.95 8.66
CA MET A 2 -21.56 4.57 9.74
C MET A 2 -21.97 5.81 10.54
N PRO A 3 -23.15 5.78 11.20
CA PRO A 3 -23.59 6.88 12.04
C PRO A 3 -22.60 7.19 13.16
N LEU A 4 -22.48 8.46 13.51
CA LEU A 4 -21.54 8.90 14.54
C LEU A 4 -21.79 8.23 15.89
N ASP A 5 -23.04 8.02 16.25
CA ASP A 5 -23.45 7.37 17.50
C ASP A 5 -23.18 5.87 17.53
N ALA A 6 -22.93 5.25 16.37
CA ALA A 6 -22.59 3.83 16.25
C ALA A 6 -21.07 3.59 16.26
N LEU A 7 -20.25 4.63 16.23
CA LEU A 7 -18.80 4.50 16.24
C LEU A 7 -18.32 4.02 17.62
N LYS A 8 -17.41 3.04 17.57
CA LYS A 8 -16.70 2.57 18.76
C LYS A 8 -15.42 3.40 18.97
N PRO A 9 -14.77 3.30 20.14
CA PRO A 9 -13.58 4.08 20.45
C PRO A 9 -12.46 3.97 19.42
N LEU A 10 -11.65 5.01 19.33
CA LEU A 10 -10.46 5.08 18.49
C LEU A 10 -9.45 4.02 18.90
N LYS A 11 -8.88 3.33 17.92
CA LYS A 11 -7.78 2.39 18.12
C LYS A 11 -6.59 2.76 17.24
N LEU A 12 -5.40 2.72 17.84
CA LEU A 12 -4.13 2.86 17.11
C LEU A 12 -3.80 1.52 16.49
N ARG A 13 -3.67 1.49 15.16
CA ARG A 13 -3.47 0.25 14.40
C ARG A 13 -2.45 0.43 13.30
N ARG A 14 -1.84 -0.66 12.85
CA ARG A 14 -1.00 -0.69 11.66
C ARG A 14 -1.87 -0.79 10.41
N LEU A 15 -1.33 -0.40 9.26
CA LEU A 15 -2.01 -0.61 8.00
C LEU A 15 -2.00 -2.10 7.64
N GLY A 16 -3.14 -2.61 7.19
CA GLY A 16 -3.25 -3.89 6.53
C GLY A 16 -2.89 -3.78 5.06
N ARG A 17 -3.23 -4.79 4.29
CA ARG A 17 -3.00 -4.83 2.84
C ARG A 17 -4.29 -5.17 2.12
N ARG A 18 -4.42 -4.65 0.89
CA ARG A 18 -5.50 -5.01 -0.03
C ARG A 18 -4.98 -5.89 -1.15
N HIS A 19 -5.86 -6.72 -1.70
CA HIS A 19 -5.62 -7.32 -3.01
C HIS A 19 -5.63 -6.22 -4.07
N ALA A 20 -5.05 -6.54 -5.25
CA ALA A 20 -5.06 -5.61 -6.36
C ALA A 20 -6.49 -5.20 -6.73
N ALA A 21 -6.67 -3.94 -7.08
CA ALA A 21 -7.93 -3.44 -7.59
C ALA A 21 -8.27 -4.08 -8.95
N GLU A 22 -9.56 -4.09 -9.30
CA GLU A 22 -10.00 -4.53 -10.60
C GLU A 22 -9.46 -3.61 -11.71
N ARG A 23 -9.36 -4.17 -12.91
CA ARG A 23 -8.90 -3.41 -14.08
C ARG A 23 -9.88 -2.28 -14.41
N VAL A 24 -9.34 -1.20 -14.93
CA VAL A 24 -10.15 -0.14 -15.51
C VAL A 24 -10.86 -0.68 -16.75
N ILE A 25 -12.17 -0.48 -16.81
CA ILE A 25 -13.00 -0.86 -17.95
C ILE A 25 -13.08 0.32 -18.91
N VAL A 26 -12.76 0.09 -20.18
CA VAL A 26 -12.86 1.09 -21.23
C VAL A 26 -14.13 0.83 -22.04
N GLN A 27 -14.98 1.83 -22.16
CA GLN A 27 -16.20 1.78 -22.96
C GLN A 27 -16.31 3.01 -23.86
N ASP A 28 -16.96 2.86 -25.00
CA ASP A 28 -17.28 4.01 -25.84
C ASP A 28 -18.61 4.64 -25.39
N SER A 29 -18.63 5.97 -25.32
CA SER A 29 -19.86 6.69 -25.11
C SER A 29 -20.74 6.66 -26.36
N PRO A 30 -22.05 6.98 -26.27
CA PRO A 30 -22.91 7.08 -27.45
C PRO A 30 -22.41 8.08 -28.51
N ARG A 31 -21.52 9.01 -28.12
CA ARG A 31 -20.89 10.00 -29.02
C ARG A 31 -19.53 9.57 -29.53
N GLY A 32 -19.10 8.35 -29.27
CA GLY A 32 -17.80 7.82 -29.69
C GLY A 32 -16.60 8.24 -28.84
N GLU A 33 -16.81 8.89 -27.71
CA GLU A 33 -15.75 9.23 -26.76
C GLU A 33 -15.43 8.03 -25.88
N LYS A 34 -14.15 7.84 -25.55
CA LYS A 34 -13.74 6.77 -24.64
C LYS A 34 -14.05 7.15 -23.20
N MET A 35 -14.72 6.25 -22.50
CA MET A 35 -15.03 6.36 -21.08
C MET A 35 -14.24 5.31 -20.30
N TYR A 36 -13.73 5.70 -19.13
CA TYR A 36 -12.95 4.83 -18.26
C TYR A 36 -13.71 4.64 -16.94
N TRP A 37 -14.01 3.40 -16.62
CA TRP A 37 -14.64 3.04 -15.36
C TRP A 37 -13.59 2.48 -14.41
N ILE A 38 -13.43 3.14 -13.28
CA ILE A 38 -12.54 2.66 -12.22
C ILE A 38 -13.33 1.66 -11.38
N GLY A 39 -12.86 0.42 -11.34
CA GLY A 39 -13.47 -0.63 -10.54
C GLY A 39 -13.30 -0.38 -9.04
N GLY A 40 -13.96 -1.21 -8.26
CA GLY A 40 -13.85 -1.17 -6.80
C GLY A 40 -12.45 -1.49 -6.31
N ALA A 41 -12.12 -1.00 -5.13
CA ALA A 41 -10.88 -1.39 -4.45
C ALA A 41 -10.89 -2.91 -4.18
N GLY A 42 -9.71 -3.54 -4.19
CA GLY A 42 -9.58 -4.95 -3.87
C GLY A 42 -10.00 -5.25 -2.43
N ALA A 43 -10.39 -6.50 -2.18
CA ALA A 43 -10.69 -6.97 -0.84
C ALA A 43 -9.46 -6.90 0.07
N ALA A 44 -9.68 -6.92 1.38
CA ALA A 44 -8.58 -6.98 2.34
C ALA A 44 -7.80 -8.29 2.18
N LYS A 45 -6.49 -8.18 2.05
CA LYS A 45 -5.56 -9.31 2.01
C LYS A 45 -4.99 -9.62 3.39
N ASP A 46 -4.65 -8.58 4.14
CA ASP A 46 -4.21 -8.68 5.53
C ASP A 46 -5.18 -7.85 6.38
N ASP A 47 -6.10 -8.55 7.02
CA ASP A 47 -7.09 -7.99 7.95
C ASP A 47 -6.98 -8.61 9.35
N ALA A 48 -5.81 -9.15 9.68
CA ALA A 48 -5.54 -9.75 10.97
C ALA A 48 -5.76 -8.75 12.11
N GLU A 49 -5.93 -9.26 13.31
CA GLU A 49 -6.01 -8.43 14.51
C GLU A 49 -4.80 -7.49 14.60
N GLY A 50 -5.04 -6.24 14.94
CA GLY A 50 -4.01 -5.19 14.94
C GLY A 50 -3.96 -4.35 13.68
N THR A 51 -4.67 -4.71 12.62
CA THR A 51 -4.78 -3.92 11.39
C THR A 51 -5.92 -2.92 11.45
N ASP A 52 -5.84 -1.90 10.60
CA ASP A 52 -6.92 -0.94 10.37
C ASP A 52 -8.18 -1.62 9.84
N PHE A 53 -8.05 -2.59 8.93
CA PHE A 53 -9.18 -3.35 8.39
C PHE A 53 -9.96 -4.08 9.47
N HIS A 54 -9.26 -4.75 10.38
CA HIS A 54 -9.90 -5.45 11.48
C HIS A 54 -10.65 -4.49 12.41
N ALA A 55 -10.01 -3.37 12.78
CA ALA A 55 -10.63 -2.38 13.65
C ALA A 55 -11.87 -1.75 13.03
N THR A 56 -11.82 -1.35 11.76
CA THR A 56 -12.96 -0.73 11.07
C THR A 56 -14.09 -1.72 10.80
N ALA A 57 -13.78 -2.98 10.53
CA ALA A 57 -14.80 -4.03 10.38
C ALA A 57 -15.61 -4.21 11.66
N GLN A 58 -15.02 -3.96 12.81
CA GLN A 58 -15.71 -4.04 14.11
C GLN A 58 -16.35 -2.72 14.55
N GLY A 59 -16.29 -1.69 13.72
CA GLY A 59 -16.92 -0.40 13.98
C GLY A 59 -16.06 0.60 14.76
N HIS A 60 -14.78 0.32 14.95
CA HIS A 60 -13.84 1.26 15.56
C HIS A 60 -13.32 2.27 14.56
N VAL A 61 -12.97 3.46 15.06
CA VAL A 61 -12.14 4.41 14.32
C VAL A 61 -10.70 3.94 14.40
N SER A 62 -10.02 3.82 13.26
CA SER A 62 -8.63 3.41 13.19
C SER A 62 -7.74 4.62 12.93
N MET A 63 -6.65 4.73 13.67
CA MET A 63 -5.62 5.75 13.47
C MET A 63 -4.28 5.05 13.27
N THR A 64 -3.57 5.43 12.21
CA THR A 64 -2.25 4.89 11.90
C THR A 64 -1.28 6.04 11.64
N PRO A 65 -0.23 6.21 12.46
CA PRO A 65 0.80 7.18 12.14
C PRO A 65 1.63 6.69 10.95
N LEU A 66 1.89 7.58 10.00
CA LEU A 66 2.64 7.26 8.80
C LEU A 66 3.93 8.07 8.75
N LYS A 67 4.96 7.49 8.11
CA LYS A 67 6.20 8.19 7.80
C LYS A 67 6.28 8.45 6.31
N VAL A 68 6.89 9.56 5.95
CA VAL A 68 7.19 9.89 4.55
C VAL A 68 8.50 9.25 4.10
N ASP A 69 9.39 8.93 5.03
CA ASP A 69 10.69 8.31 4.74
C ASP A 69 10.51 6.90 4.21
N LEU A 70 10.86 6.69 2.95
CA LEU A 70 10.78 5.41 2.24
C LEU A 70 12.06 4.58 2.38
N THR A 71 13.07 5.07 3.08
CA THR A 71 14.33 4.36 3.28
C THR A 71 14.13 3.15 4.19
N ASP A 72 14.57 2.00 3.73
CA ASP A 72 14.58 0.77 4.53
C ASP A 72 15.81 0.77 5.44
N HIS A 73 15.70 1.43 6.58
CA HIS A 73 16.81 1.59 7.52
C HIS A 73 17.27 0.26 8.12
N ASP A 74 16.37 -0.69 8.27
CA ASP A 74 16.67 -1.99 8.88
C ASP A 74 17.60 -2.84 8.00
N ASN A 75 17.56 -2.66 6.70
CA ASN A 75 18.31 -3.45 5.73
C ASN A 75 19.46 -2.70 5.05
N LEU A 76 19.78 -1.48 5.49
CA LEU A 76 20.88 -0.72 4.90
C LEU A 76 22.21 -1.47 4.99
N GLY A 77 22.50 -2.10 6.11
CA GLY A 77 23.72 -2.90 6.29
C GLY A 77 23.81 -4.08 5.34
N TYR A 78 22.71 -4.78 5.12
CA TYR A 78 22.64 -5.88 4.15
C TYR A 78 22.92 -5.39 2.72
N TRP A 79 22.28 -4.32 2.31
CA TRP A 79 22.45 -3.77 0.96
C TRP A 79 23.82 -3.13 0.73
N ALA A 80 24.51 -2.72 1.80
CA ALA A 80 25.88 -2.21 1.70
C ALA A 80 26.84 -3.25 1.12
N GLN A 81 26.69 -4.51 1.47
CA GLN A 81 27.49 -5.60 0.90
C GLN A 81 27.23 -5.80 -0.58
N THR A 82 25.97 -5.73 -1.00
CA THR A 82 25.59 -5.81 -2.41
C THR A 82 26.13 -4.61 -3.19
N ALA A 83 26.09 -3.42 -2.63
CA ALA A 83 26.64 -2.22 -3.25
C ALA A 83 28.16 -2.35 -3.45
N ALA A 84 28.88 -2.89 -2.49
CA ALA A 84 30.30 -3.14 -2.60
C ALA A 84 30.63 -4.13 -3.74
N ARG A 85 29.85 -5.19 -3.91
CA ARG A 85 29.99 -6.13 -5.02
C ARG A 85 29.72 -5.46 -6.37
N MET A 86 28.70 -4.64 -6.45
CA MET A 86 28.38 -3.91 -7.67
C MET A 86 29.49 -2.94 -8.05
N GLN A 87 30.07 -2.26 -7.09
CA GLN A 87 31.18 -1.34 -7.32
C GLN A 87 32.45 -2.07 -7.78
N ALA A 88 32.76 -3.22 -7.19
CA ALA A 88 33.87 -4.07 -7.63
C ALA A 88 33.66 -4.56 -9.06
N PHE A 89 32.45 -4.97 -9.42
CA PHE A 89 32.10 -5.36 -10.79
C PHE A 89 32.30 -4.22 -11.79
N VAL A 90 31.82 -3.04 -11.46
CA VAL A 90 31.97 -1.84 -12.31
C VAL A 90 33.46 -1.49 -12.51
N ALA A 91 34.28 -1.59 -11.46
CA ALA A 91 35.71 -1.34 -11.54
C ALA A 91 36.42 -2.35 -12.47
N VAL A 92 36.07 -3.64 -12.39
CA VAL A 92 36.63 -4.69 -13.24
C VAL A 92 36.26 -4.49 -14.70
N GLU A 93 35.01 -4.16 -14.98
CA GLU A 93 34.52 -3.94 -16.35
C GLU A 93 34.97 -2.58 -16.93
N GLY A 94 35.56 -1.70 -16.13
CA GLY A 94 35.92 -0.36 -16.57
C GLY A 94 34.73 0.54 -16.88
N VAL A 95 33.55 0.17 -16.44
CA VAL A 95 32.32 0.94 -16.62
C VAL A 95 32.29 2.06 -15.58
N ARG A 96 31.96 3.26 -16.00
CA ARG A 96 31.91 4.44 -15.11
C ARG A 96 30.61 5.19 -15.29
#